data_5c11d249e2a8d2bdc1694ebf5ef24330
#
_entry.id   5c11d249e2a8d2bdc1694ebf5ef24330
#
_cell.length_a   1.000
_cell.length_b   1.000
_cell.length_c   1.000
_cell.angle_alpha   90.00
_cell.angle_beta   90.00
_cell.angle_gamma   90.00
#
_symmetry.space_group_name_H-M   'P 1'
#
loop_
_entity.id
_entity.type
_entity.pdbx_description
1 polymer ?
#
loop_
_entity_poly.entity_id
_entity_poly.type
_entity_poly.pdbx_seq_one_letter_code
_entity_poly.pdbx_strand_id
1 'polypeptide(L)'
;MESIEKRRLAVTCAEKNLMGLTTNFEGIKIHENYLSGLEKEEFYSGLDALAQVFHTLYTGMISQPHIYAMKNDDDVKGLIKNMNFLLLLAQKGVLNNDSLEINGSVFASALKEAKVTKSEIYFPILESLGFITIGLGKKIEVSEKITVEFPDNKYVLTALKAMADAVGMFSGINPNRGSNYFNLLDYRVLERYPAAIPKDTMEYVLSKLKSENRNVVQIFYEFIKPFAKCDIKGDIGWYWTPTFTLKSTKKVIMSLKLTPESFDVKLNLSNIGKYTELLEDFPKKMVNEITEGGWECGNCNSKCESAFVFDMDGKSYRKCRCGSFIFMEPDKDDSKLLLRLLKKEVEYA
;
A
#
# COMPACT_ATOMS: atom_id res chain seq x y z
N MET A 1 -16.40 -18.96 10.41
CA MET A 1 -15.42 -18.82 9.31
C MET A 1 -14.35 -19.89 9.51
N GLU A 2 -14.15 -20.75 8.55
CA GLU A 2 -13.11 -21.79 8.63
C GLU A 2 -11.71 -21.16 8.78
N SER A 3 -10.81 -21.88 9.46
CA SER A 3 -9.43 -21.42 9.73
C SER A 3 -8.68 -20.98 8.47
N ILE A 4 -8.88 -21.70 7.35
CA ILE A 4 -8.26 -21.37 6.06
C ILE A 4 -8.78 -20.06 5.45
N GLU A 5 -10.06 -19.73 5.65
CA GLU A 5 -10.63 -18.47 5.15
C GLU A 5 -10.15 -17.26 5.94
N LYS A 6 -10.02 -17.38 7.25
CA LYS A 6 -9.39 -16.35 8.09
C LYS A 6 -7.97 -16.07 7.66
N ARG A 7 -7.19 -17.13 7.42
CA ARG A 7 -5.81 -17.02 6.96
C ARG A 7 -5.73 -16.38 5.59
N ARG A 8 -6.58 -16.84 4.66
CA ARG A 8 -6.66 -16.25 3.31
C ARG A 8 -6.95 -14.75 3.38
N LEU A 9 -7.93 -14.33 4.16
CA LEU A 9 -8.28 -12.93 4.31
C LEU A 9 -7.11 -12.12 4.89
N ALA A 10 -6.49 -12.59 5.98
CA ALA A 10 -5.38 -11.91 6.63
C ALA A 10 -4.17 -11.75 5.68
N VAL A 11 -3.79 -12.83 4.97
CA VAL A 11 -2.68 -12.80 4.03
C VAL A 11 -2.99 -11.91 2.82
N THR A 12 -4.21 -11.98 2.27
CA THR A 12 -4.62 -11.13 1.14
C THR A 12 -4.63 -9.65 1.52
N CYS A 13 -5.08 -9.30 2.74
CA CYS A 13 -5.00 -7.93 3.23
C CYS A 13 -3.53 -7.47 3.37
N ALA A 14 -2.65 -8.34 3.86
CA ALA A 14 -1.23 -8.00 4.00
C ALA A 14 -0.56 -7.86 2.62
N GLU A 15 -0.87 -8.74 1.66
CA GLU A 15 -0.40 -8.65 0.28
C GLU A 15 -0.79 -7.31 -0.36
N LYS A 16 -2.06 -6.94 -0.29
CA LYS A 16 -2.55 -5.65 -0.80
C LYS A 16 -1.85 -4.46 -0.17
N ASN A 17 -1.56 -4.53 1.13
CA ASN A 17 -0.91 -3.44 1.85
C ASN A 17 0.60 -3.33 1.55
N LEU A 18 1.29 -4.45 1.35
CA LEU A 18 2.74 -4.49 1.17
C LEU A 18 3.18 -4.41 -0.29
N MET A 19 2.42 -5.03 -1.20
CA MET A 19 2.75 -5.07 -2.62
C MET A 19 1.98 -4.03 -3.44
N GLY A 20 0.87 -3.53 -2.92
CA GLY A 20 -0.07 -2.73 -3.67
C GLY A 20 -0.90 -3.57 -4.64
N LEU A 21 -1.76 -2.90 -5.38
CA LEU A 21 -2.65 -3.54 -6.35
C LEU A 21 -1.97 -3.75 -7.71
N THR A 22 -0.74 -3.30 -7.89
CA THR A 22 -0.11 -3.26 -9.20
C THR A 22 0.99 -4.29 -9.31
N THR A 23 0.76 -5.28 -10.15
CA THR A 23 1.81 -6.05 -10.84
C THR A 23 2.34 -5.30 -12.07
N ASN A 24 1.81 -4.11 -12.37
CA ASN A 24 2.24 -3.30 -13.50
C ASN A 24 3.12 -2.15 -13.01
N PHE A 25 4.41 -2.22 -13.33
CA PHE A 25 5.40 -1.23 -12.96
C PHE A 25 5.50 -0.02 -13.92
N GLU A 26 4.69 0.05 -14.97
CA GLU A 26 4.73 1.15 -15.97
C GLU A 26 4.54 2.54 -15.34
N GLY A 27 3.80 2.61 -14.23
CA GLY A 27 3.60 3.86 -13.49
C GLY A 27 4.76 4.23 -12.58
N ILE A 28 5.66 3.30 -12.26
CA ILE A 28 6.82 3.51 -11.39
C ILE A 28 7.98 4.02 -12.24
N LYS A 29 8.52 5.17 -11.88
CA LYS A 29 9.74 5.69 -12.50
C LYS A 29 10.94 5.36 -11.62
N ILE A 30 11.62 4.29 -11.94
CA ILE A 30 12.81 3.85 -11.22
C ILE A 30 13.91 4.90 -11.32
N HIS A 31 14.51 5.25 -10.18
CA HIS A 31 15.68 6.12 -10.16
C HIS A 31 16.90 5.37 -10.69
N GLU A 32 17.73 6.05 -11.48
CA GLU A 32 18.92 5.45 -12.13
C GLU A 32 19.86 4.78 -11.13
N ASN A 33 20.01 5.33 -9.94
CA ASN A 33 20.83 4.75 -8.86
C ASN A 33 20.41 3.33 -8.44
N TYR A 34 19.17 2.93 -8.71
CA TYR A 34 18.71 1.59 -8.40
C TYR A 34 18.95 0.57 -9.51
N LEU A 35 19.23 1.04 -10.72
CA LEU A 35 19.43 0.14 -11.86
C LEU A 35 20.71 -0.69 -11.72
N SER A 36 21.69 -0.24 -10.94
CA SER A 36 22.98 -0.94 -10.72
C SER A 36 23.70 -1.30 -12.03
N GLY A 37 23.54 -0.45 -13.05
CA GLY A 37 24.14 -0.65 -14.37
C GLY A 37 23.32 -1.52 -15.33
N LEU A 38 22.13 -1.97 -14.93
CA LEU A 38 21.20 -2.67 -15.81
C LEU A 38 20.45 -1.70 -16.72
N GLU A 39 20.02 -2.18 -17.88
CA GLU A 39 19.00 -1.51 -18.68
C GLU A 39 17.64 -1.58 -17.96
N LYS A 40 16.75 -0.62 -18.25
CA LYS A 40 15.45 -0.54 -17.59
C LYS A 40 14.60 -1.80 -17.76
N GLU A 41 14.60 -2.36 -18.94
CA GLU A 41 13.87 -3.58 -19.28
C GLU A 41 14.35 -4.79 -18.47
N GLU A 42 15.67 -4.90 -18.27
CA GLU A 42 16.28 -5.95 -17.45
C GLU A 42 15.87 -5.78 -15.98
N PHE A 43 15.90 -4.55 -15.47
CA PHE A 43 15.51 -4.26 -14.10
C PHE A 43 14.01 -4.52 -13.88
N TYR A 44 13.13 -4.13 -14.82
CA TYR A 44 11.71 -4.44 -14.75
C TYR A 44 11.44 -5.95 -14.81
N SER A 45 12.19 -6.70 -15.63
CA SER A 45 12.13 -8.17 -15.61
C SER A 45 12.48 -8.74 -14.23
N GLY A 46 13.46 -8.16 -13.55
CA GLY A 46 13.81 -8.51 -12.17
C GLY A 46 12.68 -8.18 -11.17
N LEU A 47 12.01 -7.04 -11.32
CA LEU A 47 10.87 -6.65 -10.48
C LEU A 47 9.67 -7.57 -10.69
N ASP A 48 9.35 -7.93 -11.93
CA ASP A 48 8.27 -8.86 -12.24
C ASP A 48 8.51 -10.23 -11.59
N ALA A 49 9.73 -10.75 -11.74
CA ALA A 49 10.11 -12.01 -11.12
C ALA A 49 10.10 -11.93 -9.58
N LEU A 50 10.54 -10.81 -9.00
CA LEU A 50 10.46 -10.57 -7.55
C LEU A 50 9.00 -10.52 -7.06
N ALA A 51 8.10 -9.92 -7.85
CA ALA A 51 6.67 -9.94 -7.55
C ALA A 51 6.10 -11.35 -7.53
N GLN A 52 6.54 -12.22 -8.45
CA GLN A 52 6.16 -13.64 -8.44
C GLN A 52 6.72 -14.39 -7.22
N VAL A 53 7.95 -14.10 -6.80
CA VAL A 53 8.51 -14.64 -5.54
C VAL A 53 7.60 -14.29 -4.37
N PHE A 54 7.18 -13.04 -4.24
CA PHE A 54 6.29 -12.63 -3.17
C PHE A 54 4.90 -13.26 -3.29
N HIS A 55 4.36 -13.36 -4.50
CA HIS A 55 3.09 -14.05 -4.71
C HIS A 55 3.15 -15.52 -4.29
N THR A 56 4.25 -16.21 -4.61
CA THR A 56 4.51 -17.58 -4.18
C THR A 56 4.61 -17.69 -2.65
N LEU A 57 5.29 -16.73 -2.01
CA LEU A 57 5.35 -16.64 -0.55
C LEU A 57 3.94 -16.53 0.07
N TYR A 58 3.10 -15.62 -0.42
CA TYR A 58 1.74 -15.43 0.08
C TYR A 58 0.86 -16.66 -0.12
N THR A 59 0.91 -17.25 -1.30
CA THR A 59 0.17 -18.47 -1.61
C THR A 59 0.62 -19.63 -0.72
N GLY A 60 1.92 -19.76 -0.51
CA GLY A 60 2.51 -20.75 0.39
C GLY A 60 2.07 -20.55 1.85
N MET A 61 2.00 -19.33 2.31
CA MET A 61 1.51 -19.02 3.67
C MET A 61 0.04 -19.39 3.86
N ILE A 62 -0.79 -19.30 2.82
CA ILE A 62 -2.18 -19.74 2.88
C ILE A 62 -2.29 -21.25 2.89
N SER A 63 -1.58 -21.93 1.99
CA SER A 63 -1.68 -23.36 1.76
C SER A 63 -0.85 -24.21 2.74
N GLN A 64 0.32 -23.73 3.14
CA GLN A 64 1.31 -24.44 3.94
C GLN A 64 1.86 -23.59 5.11
N PRO A 65 0.98 -23.09 6.00
CA PRO A 65 1.34 -22.06 6.99
C PRO A 65 2.48 -22.48 7.94
N HIS A 66 2.60 -23.76 8.23
CA HIS A 66 3.65 -24.30 9.11
C HIS A 66 5.05 -24.20 8.49
N ILE A 67 5.16 -24.30 7.15
CA ILE A 67 6.43 -24.12 6.43
C ILE A 67 6.84 -22.65 6.44
N TYR A 68 5.88 -21.75 6.23
CA TYR A 68 6.13 -20.31 6.14
C TYR A 68 6.07 -19.57 7.50
N ALA A 69 6.30 -20.30 8.59
CA ALA A 69 6.41 -19.75 9.95
C ALA A 69 5.17 -18.99 10.48
N MET A 70 3.99 -19.27 9.93
CA MET A 70 2.75 -18.79 10.51
C MET A 70 2.38 -19.59 11.75
N LYS A 71 2.09 -18.89 12.85
CA LYS A 71 1.70 -19.53 14.12
C LYS A 71 0.18 -19.65 14.26
N ASN A 72 -0.54 -18.64 13.82
CA ASN A 72 -2.00 -18.53 13.91
C ASN A 72 -2.56 -18.15 12.56
N ASP A 73 -3.82 -18.49 12.32
CA ASP A 73 -4.48 -18.27 11.02
C ASP A 73 -4.71 -16.80 10.65
N ASP A 74 -4.71 -15.92 11.62
CA ASP A 74 -4.88 -14.48 11.47
C ASP A 74 -3.59 -13.65 11.76
N ASP A 75 -2.50 -14.34 12.09
CA ASP A 75 -1.23 -13.70 12.45
C ASP A 75 -0.32 -13.51 11.23
N VAL A 76 -0.36 -12.34 10.63
CA VAL A 76 0.52 -11.94 9.52
C VAL A 76 1.97 -11.63 9.95
N LYS A 77 2.32 -11.78 11.23
CA LYS A 77 3.70 -11.57 11.71
C LYS A 77 4.71 -12.50 11.03
N GLY A 78 4.27 -13.70 10.63
CA GLY A 78 5.08 -14.60 9.82
C GLY A 78 5.47 -13.98 8.48
N LEU A 79 4.53 -13.36 7.78
CA LEU A 79 4.79 -12.64 6.53
C LEU A 79 5.81 -11.53 6.74
N ILE A 80 5.58 -10.66 7.72
CA ILE A 80 6.47 -9.56 8.06
C ILE A 80 7.89 -10.05 8.35
N LYS A 81 8.03 -11.17 9.06
CA LYS A 81 9.35 -11.76 9.35
C LYS A 81 10.02 -12.30 8.10
N ASN A 82 9.31 -12.98 7.21
CA ASN A 82 9.83 -13.44 5.93
C ASN A 82 10.30 -12.25 5.07
N MET A 83 9.49 -11.20 4.98
CA MET A 83 9.84 -9.99 4.26
C MET A 83 11.06 -9.29 4.87
N ASN A 84 11.10 -9.12 6.19
CA ASN A 84 12.25 -8.53 6.86
C ASN A 84 13.52 -9.36 6.68
N PHE A 85 13.41 -10.69 6.68
CA PHE A 85 14.54 -11.56 6.44
C PHE A 85 15.11 -11.34 5.03
N LEU A 86 14.26 -11.36 4.00
CA LEU A 86 14.65 -11.10 2.60
C LEU A 86 15.28 -9.71 2.42
N LEU A 87 14.65 -8.67 2.98
CA LEU A 87 15.15 -7.31 2.87
C LEU A 87 16.49 -7.12 3.59
N LEU A 88 16.65 -7.68 4.78
CA LEU A 88 17.93 -7.60 5.52
C LEU A 88 19.03 -8.39 4.82
N LEU A 89 18.71 -9.56 4.27
CA LEU A 89 19.61 -10.36 3.46
C LEU A 89 20.15 -9.52 2.29
N ALA A 90 19.28 -8.88 1.54
CA ALA A 90 19.68 -8.03 0.43
C ALA A 90 20.37 -6.74 0.89
N GLN A 91 19.91 -6.10 1.97
CA GLN A 91 20.50 -4.87 2.49
C GLN A 91 21.95 -5.06 2.96
N LYS A 92 22.22 -6.18 3.64
CA LYS A 92 23.56 -6.50 4.18
C LYS A 92 24.44 -7.23 3.18
N GLY A 93 23.86 -7.75 2.11
CA GLY A 93 24.57 -8.41 1.03
C GLY A 93 25.17 -7.42 0.02
N VAL A 94 26.20 -7.89 -0.64
CA VAL A 94 26.86 -7.19 -1.75
C VAL A 94 26.58 -7.97 -3.03
N LEU A 95 26.06 -7.28 -4.06
CA LEU A 95 25.87 -7.89 -5.37
C LEU A 95 27.24 -8.15 -6.00
N ASN A 96 27.44 -9.38 -6.44
CA ASN A 96 28.63 -9.83 -7.16
C ASN A 96 28.18 -10.64 -8.37
N ASN A 97 28.17 -9.99 -9.53
CA ASN A 97 27.54 -10.51 -10.75
C ASN A 97 26.07 -10.91 -10.49
N ASP A 98 25.75 -12.19 -10.69
CA ASP A 98 24.38 -12.73 -10.56
C ASP A 98 24.11 -13.34 -9.17
N SER A 99 24.92 -13.00 -8.16
CA SER A 99 24.80 -13.49 -6.79
C SER A 99 24.82 -12.38 -5.76
N LEU A 100 24.32 -12.67 -4.58
CA LEU A 100 24.38 -11.80 -3.41
C LEU A 100 25.27 -12.46 -2.36
N GLU A 101 26.37 -11.81 -1.98
CA GLU A 101 27.33 -12.31 -1.00
C GLU A 101 27.16 -11.61 0.34
N ILE A 102 27.09 -12.37 1.42
CA ILE A 102 26.79 -11.86 2.76
C ILE A 102 27.74 -12.48 3.76
N ASN A 103 28.31 -11.65 4.65
CA ASN A 103 29.01 -12.15 5.83
C ASN A 103 28.00 -12.57 6.89
N GLY A 104 28.10 -13.81 7.37
CA GLY A 104 27.13 -14.42 8.30
C GLY A 104 27.07 -13.71 9.66
N SER A 105 28.20 -13.25 10.21
CA SER A 105 28.20 -12.53 11.49
C SER A 105 27.51 -11.15 11.40
N VAL A 106 27.73 -10.44 10.29
CA VAL A 106 27.06 -9.17 10.01
C VAL A 106 25.54 -9.37 9.85
N PHE A 107 25.18 -10.43 9.12
CA PHE A 107 23.77 -10.76 8.90
C PHE A 107 23.06 -11.20 10.19
N ALA A 108 23.69 -12.06 10.99
CA ALA A 108 23.16 -12.50 12.28
C ALA A 108 22.92 -11.30 13.23
N SER A 109 23.84 -10.32 13.26
CA SER A 109 23.67 -9.09 14.05
C SER A 109 22.46 -8.29 13.57
N ALA A 110 22.30 -8.09 12.27
CA ALA A 110 21.18 -7.37 11.70
C ALA A 110 19.82 -8.06 11.99
N LEU A 111 19.77 -9.39 11.89
CA LEU A 111 18.58 -10.17 12.23
C LEU A 111 18.19 -10.03 13.71
N LYS A 112 19.19 -10.03 14.60
CA LYS A 112 18.98 -9.83 16.04
C LYS A 112 18.42 -8.44 16.33
N GLU A 113 18.97 -7.38 15.73
CA GLU A 113 18.49 -6.01 15.86
C GLU A 113 17.04 -5.88 15.36
N ALA A 114 16.72 -6.50 14.25
CA ALA A 114 15.38 -6.54 13.68
C ALA A 114 14.40 -7.49 14.41
N LYS A 115 14.85 -8.14 15.49
CA LYS A 115 14.06 -9.12 16.27
C LYS A 115 13.54 -10.31 15.43
N VAL A 116 14.28 -10.67 14.38
CA VAL A 116 14.03 -11.89 13.59
C VAL A 116 14.68 -13.06 14.32
N THR A 117 13.90 -13.75 15.12
CA THR A 117 14.36 -14.91 15.91
C THR A 117 14.20 -16.22 15.14
N LYS A 118 15.04 -17.22 15.44
CA LYS A 118 15.04 -18.53 14.76
C LYS A 118 15.25 -18.36 13.26
N SER A 119 16.23 -17.56 12.89
CA SER A 119 16.46 -17.11 11.52
C SER A 119 16.80 -18.24 10.55
N GLU A 120 17.34 -19.35 11.04
CA GLU A 120 17.67 -20.52 10.23
C GLU A 120 16.46 -21.12 9.49
N ILE A 121 15.25 -20.95 10.03
CA ILE A 121 14.04 -21.47 9.39
C ILE A 121 13.69 -20.77 8.05
N TYR A 122 14.23 -19.58 7.81
CA TYR A 122 13.92 -18.82 6.60
C TYR A 122 14.73 -19.26 5.38
N PHE A 123 15.88 -19.95 5.56
CA PHE A 123 16.64 -20.47 4.42
C PHE A 123 15.89 -21.56 3.63
N PRO A 124 15.28 -22.57 4.27
CA PRO A 124 14.41 -23.49 3.55
C PRO A 124 13.21 -22.82 2.86
N ILE A 125 12.72 -21.72 3.43
CA ILE A 125 11.67 -20.92 2.79
C ILE A 125 12.23 -20.25 1.52
N LEU A 126 13.42 -19.66 1.57
CA LEU A 126 14.08 -19.11 0.39
C LEU A 126 14.25 -20.16 -0.72
N GLU A 127 14.70 -21.35 -0.37
CA GLU A 127 14.86 -22.46 -1.32
C GLU A 127 13.52 -22.82 -1.98
N SER A 128 12.43 -22.85 -1.19
CA SER A 128 11.08 -23.09 -1.72
C SER A 128 10.58 -21.98 -2.64
N LEU A 129 11.18 -20.81 -2.56
CA LEU A 129 10.88 -19.65 -3.41
C LEU A 129 11.78 -19.55 -4.65
N GLY A 130 12.69 -20.53 -4.86
CA GLY A 130 13.59 -20.60 -6.02
C GLY A 130 14.99 -20.02 -5.79
N PHE A 131 15.32 -19.58 -4.57
CA PHE A 131 16.69 -19.14 -4.26
C PHE A 131 17.58 -20.35 -3.97
N ILE A 132 18.85 -20.25 -4.31
CA ILE A 132 19.90 -21.21 -3.95
C ILE A 132 20.80 -20.54 -2.92
N THR A 133 21.06 -21.25 -1.82
CA THR A 133 21.91 -20.76 -0.73
C THR A 133 23.16 -21.64 -0.63
N ILE A 134 24.36 -21.02 -0.72
CA ILE A 134 25.66 -21.70 -0.67
C ILE A 134 26.47 -21.13 0.49
N GLY A 135 27.22 -21.99 1.16
CA GLY A 135 28.15 -21.58 2.24
C GLY A 135 27.50 -21.36 3.59
N LEU A 136 26.22 -21.68 3.74
CA LEU A 136 25.55 -21.64 5.05
C LEU A 136 26.09 -22.75 5.96
N GLY A 137 26.70 -22.36 7.08
CA GLY A 137 27.14 -23.28 8.12
C GLY A 137 26.00 -23.74 9.02
N LYS A 138 26.34 -24.50 10.11
CA LYS A 138 25.33 -24.92 11.10
C LYS A 138 24.58 -23.76 11.75
N LYS A 139 25.19 -22.60 11.80
CA LYS A 139 24.61 -21.34 12.27
C LYS A 139 25.06 -20.22 11.37
N ILE A 140 24.22 -19.20 11.25
CA ILE A 140 24.48 -18.03 10.40
C ILE A 140 25.75 -17.30 10.83
N GLU A 141 25.91 -17.07 12.12
CA GLU A 141 27.02 -16.26 12.68
C GLU A 141 28.43 -16.84 12.45
N VAL A 142 28.54 -18.15 12.18
CA VAL A 142 29.82 -18.80 11.91
C VAL A 142 30.11 -19.01 10.43
N SER A 143 29.20 -18.57 9.56
CA SER A 143 29.37 -18.61 8.13
C SER A 143 30.22 -17.41 7.69
N GLU A 144 31.42 -17.64 7.18
CA GLU A 144 32.29 -16.54 6.70
C GLU A 144 31.64 -15.81 5.51
N LYS A 145 31.12 -16.60 4.58
CA LYS A 145 30.47 -16.10 3.36
C LYS A 145 29.27 -16.97 3.02
N ILE A 146 28.11 -16.34 2.91
CA ILE A 146 26.89 -16.94 2.40
C ILE A 146 26.63 -16.35 1.03
N THR A 147 26.46 -17.17 0.02
CA THR A 147 26.12 -16.75 -1.35
C THR A 147 24.68 -17.15 -1.64
N VAL A 148 23.90 -16.21 -2.17
CA VAL A 148 22.51 -16.42 -2.58
C VAL A 148 22.39 -16.14 -4.07
N GLU A 149 21.77 -17.07 -4.78
CA GLU A 149 21.55 -17.01 -6.23
C GLU A 149 20.05 -17.18 -6.54
N PHE A 150 19.61 -16.68 -7.67
CA PHE A 150 18.28 -16.91 -8.20
C PHE A 150 18.37 -17.29 -9.70
N PRO A 151 18.50 -18.60 -10.01
CA PRO A 151 18.83 -19.06 -11.37
C PRO A 151 17.78 -18.73 -12.44
N ASP A 152 16.50 -18.69 -12.05
CA ASP A 152 15.39 -18.49 -12.99
C ASP A 152 15.37 -17.07 -13.59
N ASN A 153 15.90 -16.07 -12.85
CA ASN A 153 16.04 -14.72 -13.33
C ASN A 153 17.16 -13.99 -12.58
N LYS A 154 18.30 -13.80 -13.23
CA LYS A 154 19.50 -13.18 -12.64
C LYS A 154 19.29 -11.75 -12.14
N TYR A 155 18.27 -11.04 -12.62
CA TYR A 155 17.98 -9.66 -12.24
C TYR A 155 17.17 -9.53 -10.93
N VAL A 156 16.62 -10.64 -10.41
CA VAL A 156 15.83 -10.65 -9.15
C VAL A 156 16.62 -10.10 -7.98
N LEU A 157 17.90 -10.48 -7.86
CA LEU A 157 18.74 -10.05 -6.74
C LEU A 157 19.05 -8.56 -6.80
N THR A 158 19.22 -8.01 -8.01
CA THR A 158 19.39 -6.56 -8.20
C THR A 158 18.12 -5.81 -7.82
N ALA A 159 16.95 -6.29 -8.25
CA ALA A 159 15.66 -5.71 -7.88
C ALA A 159 15.41 -5.80 -6.35
N LEU A 160 15.72 -6.94 -5.74
CA LEU A 160 15.60 -7.15 -4.29
C LEU A 160 16.57 -6.24 -3.51
N LYS A 161 17.79 -6.08 -3.99
CA LYS A 161 18.80 -5.17 -3.41
C LYS A 161 18.31 -3.73 -3.45
N ALA A 162 17.86 -3.27 -4.61
CA ALA A 162 17.31 -1.93 -4.78
C ALA A 162 16.13 -1.67 -3.84
N MET A 163 15.20 -2.62 -3.74
CA MET A 163 14.07 -2.54 -2.80
C MET A 163 14.54 -2.47 -1.35
N ALA A 164 15.51 -3.30 -0.96
CA ALA A 164 16.04 -3.32 0.40
C ALA A 164 16.75 -2.01 0.75
N ASP A 165 17.50 -1.43 -0.18
CA ASP A 165 18.17 -0.14 -0.01
C ASP A 165 17.16 1.00 0.09
N ALA A 166 16.11 1.00 -0.74
CA ALA A 166 15.02 1.95 -0.65
C ALA A 166 14.30 1.87 0.71
N VAL A 167 13.95 0.66 1.17
CA VAL A 167 13.35 0.46 2.51
C VAL A 167 14.28 0.94 3.61
N GLY A 168 15.59 0.70 3.49
CA GLY A 168 16.60 1.15 4.47
C GLY A 168 16.70 2.67 4.56
N MET A 169 16.57 3.39 3.45
CA MET A 169 16.55 4.87 3.45
C MET A 169 15.35 5.45 4.18
N PHE A 170 14.24 4.72 4.20
CA PHE A 170 13.00 5.11 4.86
C PHE A 170 12.82 4.47 6.23
N SER A 171 13.89 4.31 7.00
CA SER A 171 13.89 3.61 8.30
C SER A 171 12.89 4.17 9.33
N GLY A 172 12.42 5.40 9.17
CA GLY A 172 11.33 5.99 9.96
C GLY A 172 9.93 5.61 9.49
N ILE A 173 9.81 4.96 8.33
CA ILE A 173 8.54 4.51 7.78
C ILE A 173 8.34 3.07 8.20
N ASN A 174 7.32 2.83 9.01
CA ASN A 174 6.98 1.48 9.40
C ASN A 174 6.34 0.76 8.19
N PRO A 175 7.03 -0.16 7.51
CA PRO A 175 6.51 -0.89 6.35
C PRO A 175 5.27 -1.71 6.70
N ASN A 176 5.02 -1.97 7.99
CA ASN A 176 3.85 -2.69 8.47
C ASN A 176 2.56 -1.85 8.45
N ARG A 177 2.63 -0.58 8.04
CA ARG A 177 1.47 0.34 7.98
C ARG A 177 1.04 0.70 6.56
N GLY A 178 1.02 -0.27 5.65
CA GLY A 178 0.49 -0.08 4.32
C GLY A 178 1.48 0.54 3.32
N SER A 179 2.76 0.35 3.55
CA SER A 179 3.80 0.77 2.59
C SER A 179 3.91 -0.28 1.49
N ASN A 180 3.66 0.12 0.27
CA ASN A 180 3.98 -0.70 -0.88
C ASN A 180 5.49 -0.61 -1.15
N TYR A 181 6.20 -1.72 -0.95
CA TYR A 181 7.65 -1.78 -1.13
C TYR A 181 8.11 -1.42 -2.53
N PHE A 182 7.35 -1.79 -3.56
CA PHE A 182 7.68 -1.45 -4.94
C PHE A 182 7.57 0.06 -5.20
N ASN A 183 6.61 0.74 -4.56
CA ASN A 183 6.48 2.18 -4.69
C ASN A 183 7.66 2.95 -4.10
N LEU A 184 8.41 2.36 -3.17
CA LEU A 184 9.61 2.99 -2.63
C LEU A 184 10.73 3.14 -3.67
N LEU A 185 10.67 2.36 -4.75
CA LEU A 185 11.62 2.46 -5.87
C LEU A 185 11.32 3.64 -6.80
N ASP A 186 10.16 4.27 -6.68
CA ASP A 186 9.83 5.43 -7.49
C ASP A 186 10.69 6.63 -7.09
N TYR A 187 11.34 7.24 -8.07
CA TYR A 187 12.22 8.40 -7.84
C TYR A 187 11.48 9.53 -7.10
N ARG A 188 10.19 9.69 -7.31
CA ARG A 188 9.37 10.72 -6.64
C ARG A 188 9.26 10.48 -5.15
N VAL A 189 9.32 9.23 -4.70
CA VAL A 189 9.36 8.89 -3.27
C VAL A 189 10.72 9.28 -2.70
N LEU A 190 11.81 8.93 -3.39
CA LEU A 190 13.17 9.35 -3.00
C LEU A 190 13.31 10.86 -2.92
N GLU A 191 12.83 11.53 -3.93
CA GLU A 191 12.90 12.96 -4.03
C GLU A 191 12.07 13.70 -2.97
N ARG A 192 11.06 13.10 -2.39
CA ARG A 192 10.26 13.66 -1.29
C ARG A 192 10.88 13.52 0.09
N TYR A 193 11.84 12.67 0.23
CA TYR A 193 12.58 12.44 1.46
C TYR A 193 14.05 12.80 1.25
N PRO A 194 14.50 13.94 1.62
CA PRO A 194 14.03 14.97 2.53
C PRO A 194 13.61 16.29 1.87
N ALA A 195 12.42 16.70 2.15
CA ALA A 195 11.97 18.10 2.32
C ALA A 195 12.10 19.13 1.16
N ALA A 196 12.68 18.88 -0.02
CA ALA A 196 13.08 19.97 -0.92
C ALA A 196 12.48 19.96 -2.34
N ILE A 197 11.38 19.21 -2.59
CA ILE A 197 10.93 19.00 -3.95
C ILE A 197 9.58 19.66 -4.24
N PRO A 198 9.40 20.14 -5.48
CA PRO A 198 8.12 20.68 -5.91
C PRO A 198 7.02 19.67 -5.64
N LYS A 199 5.98 20.08 -4.92
CA LYS A 199 4.79 19.26 -4.71
C LYS A 199 4.21 18.89 -6.07
N ASP A 200 3.85 17.62 -6.27
CA ASP A 200 3.13 17.20 -7.47
C ASP A 200 1.90 18.10 -7.67
N THR A 201 1.66 18.49 -8.90
CA THR A 201 0.44 19.20 -9.27
C THR A 201 -0.64 18.20 -9.66
N MET A 202 -1.91 18.60 -9.56
CA MET A 202 -3.01 17.77 -10.05
C MET A 202 -2.89 17.47 -11.54
N GLU A 203 -2.39 18.41 -12.34
CA GLU A 203 -2.14 18.24 -13.76
C GLU A 203 -1.12 17.10 -14.00
N TYR A 204 -0.05 17.10 -13.23
CA TYR A 204 0.95 16.02 -13.29
C TYR A 204 0.34 14.68 -12.88
N VAL A 205 -0.38 14.64 -11.75
CA VAL A 205 -1.05 13.41 -11.27
C VAL A 205 -2.03 12.89 -12.31
N LEU A 206 -2.90 13.74 -12.84
CA LEU A 206 -3.86 13.39 -13.89
C LEU A 206 -3.16 12.81 -15.14
N SER A 207 -1.98 13.35 -15.51
CA SER A 207 -1.23 12.84 -16.67
C SER A 207 -0.76 11.39 -16.50
N LYS A 208 -0.74 10.86 -15.27
CA LYS A 208 -0.27 9.50 -14.95
C LYS A 208 -1.39 8.48 -14.86
N LEU A 209 -2.65 8.93 -14.81
CA LEU A 209 -3.79 8.03 -14.75
C LEU A 209 -4.15 7.49 -16.14
N LYS A 210 -4.68 6.27 -16.20
CA LYS A 210 -5.35 5.75 -17.40
C LYS A 210 -6.46 6.71 -17.83
N SER A 211 -6.72 6.78 -19.14
CA SER A 211 -7.62 7.76 -19.75
C SER A 211 -9.02 7.76 -19.12
N GLU A 212 -9.56 6.59 -18.81
CA GLU A 212 -10.89 6.42 -18.22
C GLU A 212 -10.94 7.05 -16.81
N ASN A 213 -10.00 6.68 -15.95
CA ASN A 213 -9.89 7.19 -14.60
C ASN A 213 -9.56 8.69 -14.57
N ARG A 214 -8.67 9.13 -15.48
CA ARG A 214 -8.31 10.54 -15.64
C ARG A 214 -9.53 11.41 -15.85
N ASN A 215 -10.41 11.02 -16.78
CA ASN A 215 -11.60 11.81 -17.10
C ASN A 215 -12.52 11.97 -15.89
N VAL A 216 -12.72 10.92 -15.12
CA VAL A 216 -13.57 10.95 -13.93
C VAL A 216 -12.92 11.78 -12.82
N VAL A 217 -11.65 11.55 -12.51
CA VAL A 217 -10.91 12.30 -11.48
C VAL A 217 -10.84 13.78 -11.83
N GLN A 218 -10.68 14.12 -13.11
CA GLN A 218 -10.67 15.49 -13.58
C GLN A 218 -12.00 16.20 -13.33
N ILE A 219 -13.14 15.52 -13.51
CA ILE A 219 -14.47 16.11 -13.22
C ILE A 219 -14.59 16.49 -11.74
N PHE A 220 -14.15 15.61 -10.83
CA PHE A 220 -14.11 15.93 -9.40
C PHE A 220 -13.20 17.13 -9.11
N TYR A 221 -12.01 17.12 -9.68
CA TYR A 221 -11.04 18.19 -9.49
C TYR A 221 -11.55 19.55 -9.97
N GLU A 222 -12.05 19.63 -11.20
CA GLU A 222 -12.56 20.88 -11.76
C GLU A 222 -13.77 21.43 -10.98
N PHE A 223 -14.62 20.55 -10.49
CA PHE A 223 -15.73 20.96 -9.63
C PHE A 223 -15.24 21.54 -8.29
N ILE A 224 -14.32 20.86 -7.61
CA ILE A 224 -13.95 21.24 -6.23
C ILE A 224 -12.89 22.36 -6.16
N LYS A 225 -12.09 22.54 -7.19
CA LYS A 225 -10.99 23.51 -7.28
C LYS A 225 -11.36 24.94 -6.90
N PRO A 226 -12.53 25.51 -7.29
CA PRO A 226 -12.92 26.84 -6.86
C PRO A 226 -13.15 26.97 -5.34
N PHE A 227 -13.65 25.92 -4.71
CA PHE A 227 -14.11 25.92 -3.32
C PHE A 227 -13.04 25.47 -2.33
N ALA A 228 -12.07 24.66 -2.75
CA ALA A 228 -11.10 24.02 -1.86
C ALA A 228 -9.66 24.33 -2.27
N LYS A 229 -8.77 24.18 -1.27
CA LYS A 229 -7.33 24.07 -1.47
C LYS A 229 -7.00 22.58 -1.60
N CYS A 230 -6.24 22.23 -2.63
CA CYS A 230 -5.70 20.89 -2.81
C CYS A 230 -4.31 20.80 -2.18
N ASP A 231 -4.08 19.77 -1.37
CA ASP A 231 -2.76 19.36 -0.89
C ASP A 231 -2.54 17.91 -1.32
N ILE A 232 -1.47 17.67 -2.08
CA ILE A 232 -1.16 16.33 -2.60
C ILE A 232 -0.06 15.75 -1.73
N LYS A 233 -0.41 14.68 -1.02
CA LYS A 233 0.57 13.87 -0.30
C LYS A 233 0.88 12.64 -1.15
N GLY A 234 2.15 12.37 -1.35
CA GLY A 234 2.60 11.06 -1.74
C GLY A 234 2.48 10.16 -0.53
N ASP A 235 1.57 9.21 -0.58
CA ASP A 235 1.50 8.15 0.40
C ASP A 235 2.28 6.96 -0.13
N ILE A 236 3.02 6.27 0.74
CA ILE A 236 3.79 5.10 0.37
C ILE A 236 2.89 3.93 -0.04
N GLY A 237 1.65 3.91 0.47
CA GLY A 237 0.63 2.92 0.08
C GLY A 237 -0.12 3.24 -1.22
N TRP A 238 -0.08 4.50 -1.64
CA TRP A 238 -0.75 5.01 -2.83
C TRP A 238 0.16 6.00 -3.52
N TYR A 239 0.13 6.07 -4.85
CA TYR A 239 0.97 7.00 -5.57
C TYR A 239 0.70 8.44 -5.17
N TRP A 240 -0.58 8.81 -5.06
CA TRP A 240 -0.99 10.15 -4.66
C TRP A 240 -2.25 10.12 -3.82
N THR A 241 -2.28 11.02 -2.83
CA THR A 241 -3.48 11.27 -2.03
C THR A 241 -3.80 12.76 -2.05
N PRO A 242 -4.42 13.29 -3.13
CA PRO A 242 -4.95 14.64 -3.14
C PRO A 242 -6.02 14.79 -2.06
N THR A 243 -5.84 15.78 -1.20
CA THR A 243 -6.78 16.12 -0.13
C THR A 243 -7.30 17.53 -0.36
N PHE A 244 -8.61 17.67 -0.37
CA PHE A 244 -9.30 18.92 -0.67
C PHE A 244 -9.90 19.49 0.62
N THR A 245 -9.38 20.66 1.02
CA THR A 245 -9.79 21.39 2.22
C THR A 245 -10.58 22.63 1.81
N LEU A 246 -11.83 22.74 2.23
CA LEU A 246 -12.66 23.92 1.91
C LEU A 246 -12.01 25.20 2.39
N LYS A 247 -12.06 26.23 1.54
CA LYS A 247 -11.52 27.56 1.87
C LYS A 247 -12.34 28.26 2.95
N SER A 248 -13.67 27.99 2.97
CA SER A 248 -14.64 28.59 3.91
C SER A 248 -14.46 28.04 5.33
N THR A 249 -14.55 26.74 5.50
CA THR A 249 -14.61 26.09 6.83
C THR A 249 -13.29 25.50 7.31
N LYS A 250 -12.26 25.44 6.46
CA LYS A 250 -10.98 24.77 6.69
C LYS A 250 -11.10 23.27 7.01
N LYS A 251 -12.21 22.66 6.60
CA LYS A 251 -12.46 21.21 6.78
C LYS A 251 -12.13 20.46 5.50
N VAL A 252 -11.59 19.26 5.65
CA VAL A 252 -11.44 18.33 4.53
C VAL A 252 -12.83 17.87 4.10
N ILE A 253 -13.15 18.01 2.83
CA ILE A 253 -14.42 17.57 2.24
C ILE A 253 -14.25 16.32 1.38
N MET A 254 -13.13 16.20 0.70
CA MET A 254 -12.83 15.08 -0.18
C MET A 254 -11.35 14.75 -0.11
N SER A 255 -11.01 13.48 -0.24
CA SER A 255 -9.69 13.04 -0.67
C SER A 255 -9.80 11.93 -1.70
N LEU A 256 -8.81 11.81 -2.55
CA LEU A 256 -8.70 10.75 -3.53
C LEU A 256 -7.51 9.89 -3.17
N LYS A 257 -7.62 8.59 -3.42
CA LYS A 257 -6.48 7.68 -3.43
C LYS A 257 -6.27 7.26 -4.86
N LEU A 258 -5.14 7.63 -5.43
CA LEU A 258 -4.88 7.49 -6.85
C LEU A 258 -3.68 6.57 -7.08
N THR A 259 -3.88 5.60 -7.96
CA THR A 259 -2.81 4.84 -8.61
C THR A 259 -2.92 5.06 -10.12
N PRO A 260 -1.94 4.70 -10.93
CA PRO A 260 -2.10 4.77 -12.40
C PRO A 260 -3.31 3.99 -12.91
N GLU A 261 -3.68 2.90 -12.21
CA GLU A 261 -4.67 1.91 -12.63
C GLU A 261 -6.06 2.16 -12.05
N SER A 262 -6.14 2.68 -10.82
CA SER A 262 -7.38 2.78 -10.06
C SER A 262 -7.47 4.05 -9.24
N PHE A 263 -8.66 4.35 -8.75
CA PHE A 263 -8.85 5.42 -7.79
C PHE A 263 -9.99 5.13 -6.83
N ASP A 264 -9.84 5.58 -5.58
CA ASP A 264 -10.92 5.62 -4.60
C ASP A 264 -11.30 7.05 -4.29
N VAL A 265 -12.57 7.26 -4.01
CA VAL A 265 -13.11 8.56 -3.57
C VAL A 265 -13.49 8.46 -2.09
N LYS A 266 -12.93 9.33 -1.28
CA LYS A 266 -13.27 9.49 0.12
C LYS A 266 -13.98 10.83 0.31
N LEU A 267 -15.25 10.79 0.71
CA LEU A 267 -16.06 11.98 0.98
C LEU A 267 -16.34 12.14 2.47
N ASN A 268 -16.29 13.36 2.96
CA ASN A 268 -16.76 13.70 4.29
C ASN A 268 -18.17 14.29 4.17
N LEU A 269 -19.17 13.48 4.48
CA LEU A 269 -20.60 13.79 4.31
C LEU A 269 -21.23 14.23 5.64
N SER A 270 -20.64 15.21 6.31
CA SER A 270 -21.09 15.64 7.64
C SER A 270 -22.48 16.32 7.66
N ASN A 271 -22.96 16.77 6.51
CA ASN A 271 -24.27 17.40 6.35
C ASN A 271 -25.31 16.49 5.69
N ILE A 272 -25.02 15.19 5.52
CA ILE A 272 -25.87 14.26 4.78
C ILE A 272 -27.32 14.22 5.29
N GLY A 273 -27.54 14.43 6.58
CA GLY A 273 -28.87 14.53 7.17
C GLY A 273 -29.75 15.65 6.63
N LYS A 274 -29.18 16.60 5.86
CA LYS A 274 -29.95 17.70 5.23
C LYS A 274 -30.41 17.37 3.81
N TYR A 275 -29.98 16.23 3.26
CA TYR A 275 -30.27 15.84 1.87
C TYR A 275 -30.33 14.31 1.68
N THR A 276 -30.84 13.61 2.68
CA THR A 276 -31.00 12.14 2.62
C THR A 276 -31.92 11.69 1.49
N GLU A 277 -32.89 12.52 1.08
CA GLU A 277 -33.76 12.27 -0.06
C GLU A 277 -32.99 12.05 -1.36
N LEU A 278 -31.79 12.59 -1.46
CA LEU A 278 -30.93 12.37 -2.63
C LEU A 278 -30.51 10.89 -2.77
N LEU A 279 -30.46 10.15 -1.67
CA LEU A 279 -30.03 8.75 -1.64
C LEU A 279 -31.08 7.79 -2.19
N GLU A 280 -32.34 8.20 -2.32
CA GLU A 280 -33.42 7.38 -2.89
C GLU A 280 -33.10 6.94 -4.33
N ASP A 281 -32.38 7.78 -5.09
CA ASP A 281 -31.95 7.51 -6.45
C ASP A 281 -30.66 6.68 -6.54
N PHE A 282 -30.01 6.35 -5.41
CA PHE A 282 -28.70 5.75 -5.42
C PHE A 282 -28.76 4.22 -5.43
N PRO A 283 -27.82 3.56 -6.10
CA PRO A 283 -27.68 2.12 -6.04
C PRO A 283 -27.52 1.66 -4.59
N LYS A 284 -28.17 0.55 -4.23
CA LYS A 284 -28.14 -0.02 -2.89
C LYS A 284 -26.72 -0.22 -2.35
N LYS A 285 -25.77 -0.56 -3.23
CA LYS A 285 -24.35 -0.68 -2.87
C LYS A 285 -23.81 0.63 -2.28
N MET A 286 -24.08 1.77 -2.93
CA MET A 286 -23.59 3.07 -2.45
C MET A 286 -24.31 3.52 -1.18
N VAL A 287 -25.60 3.24 -1.07
CA VAL A 287 -26.38 3.51 0.16
C VAL A 287 -25.80 2.72 1.32
N ASN A 288 -25.47 1.44 1.11
CA ASN A 288 -24.84 0.60 2.14
C ASN A 288 -23.47 1.15 2.58
N GLU A 289 -22.64 1.67 1.66
CA GLU A 289 -21.37 2.32 2.05
C GLU A 289 -21.57 3.53 2.97
N ILE A 290 -22.72 4.21 2.85
CA ILE A 290 -23.06 5.34 3.71
C ILE A 290 -23.69 4.87 5.03
N THR A 291 -24.61 3.90 5.00
CA THR A 291 -25.35 3.46 6.17
C THR A 291 -24.57 2.48 7.04
N GLU A 292 -23.80 1.58 6.43
CA GLU A 292 -23.00 0.56 7.12
C GLU A 292 -21.53 0.96 7.22
N GLY A 293 -21.05 1.76 6.26
CA GLY A 293 -19.70 2.29 6.22
C GLY A 293 -19.49 3.44 7.20
N GLY A 294 -18.32 4.02 7.11
CA GLY A 294 -17.85 5.06 8.02
C GLY A 294 -17.11 4.47 9.21
N TRP A 295 -16.27 5.30 9.81
CA TRP A 295 -15.45 4.85 10.92
C TRP A 295 -16.24 4.90 12.23
N GLU A 296 -16.36 3.78 12.90
CA GLU A 296 -16.83 3.73 14.27
C GLU A 296 -15.65 3.94 15.22
N CYS A 297 -15.67 5.06 15.91
CA CYS A 297 -14.71 5.32 16.95
C CYS A 297 -14.92 4.33 18.10
N GLY A 298 -13.89 3.58 18.50
CA GLY A 298 -13.97 2.67 19.66
C GLY A 298 -14.31 3.35 20.98
N ASN A 299 -14.23 4.69 21.03
CA ASN A 299 -14.64 5.53 22.17
C ASN A 299 -16.01 6.19 21.95
N CYS A 300 -16.78 5.78 20.95
CA CYS A 300 -18.05 6.38 20.63
C CYS A 300 -19.06 6.13 21.76
N ASN A 301 -19.62 7.21 22.28
CA ASN A 301 -20.68 7.17 23.26
C ASN A 301 -21.81 8.14 22.88
N SER A 302 -22.97 8.02 23.51
CA SER A 302 -24.15 8.84 23.21
C SER A 302 -23.95 10.34 23.43
N LYS A 303 -22.92 10.72 24.18
CA LYS A 303 -22.57 12.13 24.52
C LYS A 303 -21.53 12.72 23.56
N CYS A 304 -21.06 11.98 22.58
CA CYS A 304 -20.06 12.47 21.65
C CYS A 304 -20.64 13.58 20.75
N GLU A 305 -20.20 14.81 20.95
CA GLU A 305 -20.61 15.98 20.16
C GLU A 305 -20.04 15.98 18.72
N SER A 306 -19.03 15.17 18.48
CA SER A 306 -18.41 15.04 17.15
C SER A 306 -19.17 14.11 16.21
N ALA A 307 -20.17 13.38 16.70
CA ALA A 307 -21.00 12.54 15.86
C ALA A 307 -22.03 13.37 15.12
N PHE A 308 -22.37 12.94 13.91
CA PHE A 308 -23.55 13.43 13.19
C PHE A 308 -24.56 12.31 13.06
N VAL A 309 -25.83 12.69 13.01
CA VAL A 309 -26.97 11.75 12.92
C VAL A 309 -27.77 12.11 11.68
N PHE A 310 -28.24 11.10 10.99
CA PHE A 310 -29.20 11.25 9.90
C PHE A 310 -30.22 10.11 9.93
N ASP A 311 -31.42 10.40 9.47
CA ASP A 311 -32.50 9.44 9.40
C ASP A 311 -32.75 9.06 7.93
N MET A 312 -32.94 7.77 7.67
CA MET A 312 -33.27 7.23 6.36
C MET A 312 -34.05 5.92 6.51
N ASP A 313 -35.09 5.73 5.73
CA ASP A 313 -35.96 4.54 5.75
C ASP A 313 -36.48 4.17 7.17
N GLY A 314 -36.80 5.16 7.97
CA GLY A 314 -37.30 4.99 9.35
C GLY A 314 -36.24 4.53 10.34
N LYS A 315 -34.95 4.53 9.96
CA LYS A 315 -33.83 4.22 10.83
C LYS A 315 -32.96 5.45 11.06
N SER A 316 -32.43 5.58 12.27
CA SER A 316 -31.46 6.61 12.63
C SER A 316 -30.06 6.05 12.59
N TYR A 317 -29.17 6.72 11.86
CA TYR A 317 -27.77 6.36 11.71
C TYR A 317 -26.90 7.39 12.41
N ARG A 318 -25.98 6.90 13.25
CA ARG A 318 -25.01 7.74 13.97
C ARG A 318 -23.63 7.46 13.44
N LYS A 319 -22.99 8.48 12.89
CA LYS A 319 -21.64 8.39 12.29
C LYS A 319 -20.69 9.37 12.96
N CYS A 320 -19.41 9.01 12.98
CA CYS A 320 -18.36 9.87 13.53
C CYS A 320 -17.97 10.95 12.53
N ARG A 321 -17.83 12.21 12.95
CA ARG A 321 -17.30 13.30 12.10
C ARG A 321 -15.91 13.06 11.57
N CYS A 322 -15.11 12.25 12.28
CA CYS A 322 -13.79 11.85 11.79
C CYS A 322 -13.88 10.81 10.67
N GLY A 323 -15.03 10.12 10.55
CA GLY A 323 -15.27 9.11 9.55
C GLY A 323 -15.66 9.74 8.22
N SER A 324 -14.94 9.38 7.20
CA SER A 324 -15.31 9.69 5.83
C SER A 324 -15.77 8.40 5.18
N PHE A 325 -16.71 8.49 4.25
CA PHE A 325 -17.17 7.36 3.48
C PHE A 325 -16.22 7.12 2.32
N ILE A 326 -15.84 5.85 2.12
CA ILE A 326 -14.87 5.45 1.09
C ILE A 326 -15.62 4.66 0.03
N PHE A 327 -15.56 5.12 -1.20
CA PHE A 327 -16.11 4.49 -2.39
C PHE A 327 -14.94 3.97 -3.21
N MET A 328 -14.79 2.65 -3.22
CA MET A 328 -13.68 1.97 -3.89
C MET A 328 -14.00 1.82 -5.38
N GLU A 329 -13.05 2.23 -6.22
CA GLU A 329 -13.09 2.07 -7.68
C GLU A 329 -14.47 2.38 -8.29
N PRO A 330 -15.04 3.59 -8.02
CA PRO A 330 -16.36 3.92 -8.53
C PRO A 330 -16.31 4.01 -10.06
N ASP A 331 -17.28 3.42 -10.70
CA ASP A 331 -17.44 3.54 -12.14
C ASP A 331 -17.91 4.95 -12.54
N LYS A 332 -18.13 5.16 -13.84
CA LYS A 332 -18.53 6.47 -14.37
C LYS A 332 -19.90 6.93 -13.84
N ASP A 333 -20.84 6.02 -13.64
CA ASP A 333 -22.19 6.35 -13.17
C ASP A 333 -22.20 6.55 -11.67
N ASP A 334 -21.52 5.69 -10.91
CA ASP A 334 -21.23 5.89 -9.49
C ASP A 334 -20.60 7.26 -9.24
N SER A 335 -19.61 7.63 -10.06
CA SER A 335 -18.89 8.90 -9.94
C SER A 335 -19.79 10.13 -10.16
N LYS A 336 -20.79 10.05 -11.03
CA LYS A 336 -21.80 11.12 -11.19
C LYS A 336 -22.63 11.30 -9.92
N LEU A 337 -23.00 10.19 -9.27
CA LEU A 337 -23.74 10.22 -8.03
C LEU A 337 -22.89 10.77 -6.88
N LEU A 338 -21.64 10.35 -6.76
CA LEU A 338 -20.69 10.91 -5.79
C LEU A 338 -20.49 12.42 -5.99
N LEU A 339 -20.45 12.88 -7.23
CA LEU A 339 -20.38 14.31 -7.52
C LEU A 339 -21.65 15.06 -7.05
N ARG A 340 -22.85 14.45 -7.13
CA ARG A 340 -24.08 15.02 -6.57
C ARG A 340 -23.97 15.18 -5.05
N LEU A 341 -23.46 14.17 -4.34
CA LEU A 341 -23.21 14.25 -2.88
C LEU A 341 -22.20 15.35 -2.55
N LEU A 342 -21.11 15.41 -3.27
CA LEU A 342 -20.07 16.43 -3.08
C LEU A 342 -20.62 17.85 -3.28
N LYS A 343 -21.47 18.05 -4.30
CA LYS A 343 -22.15 19.33 -4.54
C LYS A 343 -22.99 19.76 -3.35
N LYS A 344 -23.79 18.82 -2.81
CA LYS A 344 -24.61 19.09 -1.63
C LYS A 344 -23.77 19.40 -0.39
N GLU A 345 -22.71 18.66 -0.14
CA GLU A 345 -21.80 18.99 0.98
C GLU A 345 -21.17 20.38 0.84
N VAL A 346 -20.79 20.80 -0.37
CA VAL A 346 -20.28 22.15 -0.61
C VAL A 346 -21.34 23.22 -0.37
N GLU A 347 -22.60 22.98 -0.79
CA GLU A 347 -23.72 23.90 -0.59
C GLU A 347 -24.04 24.13 0.90
N TYR A 348 -23.89 23.09 1.74
CA TYR A 348 -24.22 23.13 3.18
C TYR A 348 -23.01 23.42 4.09
N ALA A 349 -21.81 23.55 3.53
CA ALA A 349 -20.58 23.77 4.29
C ALA A 349 -20.26 25.25 4.50
#